data_bbf613647ebee0cde12e984f7f30daf2
#
_entry.id   bbf613647ebee0cde12e984f7f30daf2
#
_cell.length_a   1.000
_cell.length_b   1.000
_cell.length_c   1.000
_cell.angle_alpha   90.00
_cell.angle_beta   90.00
_cell.angle_gamma   90.00
#
_symmetry.space_group_name_H-M   'P 1'
#
loop_
_entity.id
_entity.type
_entity.pdbx_description
1 polymer ?
#
loop_
_entity_poly.entity_id
_entity_poly.type
_entity_poly.pdbx_seq_one_letter_code
_entity_poly.pdbx_strand_id
1 'polypeptide(L)'
;TVICTSETTSMAHFIDTTDRKVVANVLIGSRPRSAAFKPDGSELWITSEVGGGLSIIDPTTRKITKVVRFTIPGLRAEKIQPVGINITSDGKLGFIHLGPSNRIAVVDGTTHEVLKYLLVGQRVWHGAFTPDGKYLLAANGLSNDVSVIDVASLKVIKSIQVGELPWGVAMGPK
;
A
#
# COMPACT_ATOMS: atom_id res chain seq x y z
N THR A 1 7.07 -8.15 -16.56
CA THR A 1 7.34 -8.79 -15.25
C THR A 1 6.10 -8.70 -14.36
N VAL A 2 5.78 -9.80 -13.68
CA VAL A 2 4.76 -9.85 -12.61
C VAL A 2 5.49 -10.06 -11.28
N ILE A 3 4.99 -9.42 -10.22
CA ILE A 3 5.49 -9.61 -8.87
C ILE A 3 4.46 -10.42 -8.07
N CYS A 4 4.91 -11.51 -7.48
CA CYS A 4 4.12 -12.32 -6.55
C CYS A 4 4.74 -12.25 -5.16
N THR A 5 3.98 -11.77 -4.18
CA THR A 5 4.40 -11.77 -2.77
C THR A 5 4.01 -13.09 -2.11
N SER A 6 4.94 -13.67 -1.35
CA SER A 6 4.71 -14.92 -0.60
C SER A 6 4.77 -14.65 0.90
N GLU A 7 3.62 -14.72 1.56
CA GLU A 7 3.51 -14.49 3.00
C GLU A 7 4.35 -15.49 3.83
N THR A 8 4.35 -16.75 3.41
CA THR A 8 5.01 -17.84 4.14
C THR A 8 6.53 -17.76 4.03
N THR A 9 7.06 -17.41 2.86
CA THR A 9 8.50 -17.36 2.62
C THR A 9 9.11 -15.98 2.84
N SER A 10 8.27 -14.95 3.08
CA SER A 10 8.70 -13.54 3.18
C SER A 10 9.44 -13.04 1.95
N MET A 11 9.05 -13.49 0.77
CA MET A 11 9.69 -13.17 -0.50
C MET A 11 8.77 -12.44 -1.46
N ALA A 12 9.38 -11.65 -2.33
CA ALA A 12 8.81 -11.19 -3.58
C ALA A 12 9.45 -11.97 -4.73
N HIS A 13 8.62 -12.67 -5.51
CA HIS A 13 9.04 -13.41 -6.68
C HIS A 13 8.85 -12.54 -7.92
N PHE A 14 9.93 -12.36 -8.68
CA PHE A 14 9.91 -11.69 -9.98
C PHE A 14 9.68 -12.74 -11.05
N ILE A 15 8.58 -12.62 -11.78
CA ILE A 15 8.17 -13.58 -12.80
C ILE A 15 8.28 -12.92 -14.16
N ASP A 16 9.09 -13.48 -15.05
CA ASP A 16 9.10 -13.10 -16.44
C ASP A 16 7.83 -13.59 -17.12
N THR A 17 7.10 -12.69 -17.78
CA THR A 17 5.82 -13.01 -18.42
C THR A 17 5.97 -13.65 -19.81
N THR A 18 7.13 -13.51 -20.44
CA THR A 18 7.46 -14.13 -21.71
C THR A 18 7.76 -15.61 -21.51
N ASP A 19 8.73 -15.89 -20.64
CA ASP A 19 9.16 -17.25 -20.36
C ASP A 19 8.33 -17.96 -19.30
N ARG A 20 7.48 -17.22 -18.59
CA ARG A 20 6.65 -17.72 -17.48
C ARG A 20 7.47 -18.38 -16.37
N LYS A 21 8.64 -17.80 -16.07
CA LYS A 21 9.58 -18.33 -15.08
C LYS A 21 9.85 -17.32 -13.98
N VAL A 22 10.10 -17.84 -12.78
CA VAL A 22 10.64 -17.02 -11.68
C VAL A 22 12.10 -16.71 -12.01
N VAL A 23 12.40 -15.43 -12.16
CA VAL A 23 13.75 -14.95 -12.53
C VAL A 23 14.52 -14.37 -11.35
N ALA A 24 13.84 -14.09 -10.25
CA ALA A 24 14.47 -13.69 -8.99
C ALA A 24 13.54 -13.88 -7.80
N ASN A 25 14.17 -14.07 -6.63
CA ASN A 25 13.51 -14.12 -5.32
C ASN A 25 14.20 -13.09 -4.44
N VAL A 26 13.45 -12.12 -3.94
CA VAL A 26 13.97 -11.06 -3.08
C VAL A 26 13.34 -11.22 -1.70
N LEU A 27 14.19 -11.39 -0.68
CA LEU A 27 13.74 -11.45 0.71
C LEU A 27 13.26 -10.07 1.14
N ILE A 28 12.01 -10.00 1.58
CA ILE A 28 11.34 -8.80 2.07
C ILE A 28 11.09 -8.95 3.58
N GLY A 29 10.50 -7.94 4.22
CA GLY A 29 10.03 -8.08 5.59
C GLY A 29 8.92 -9.13 5.73
N SER A 30 8.75 -9.66 6.94
CA SER A 30 7.79 -10.75 7.22
C SER A 30 6.38 -10.43 6.75
N ARG A 31 5.75 -11.40 6.12
CA ARG A 31 4.39 -11.36 5.58
C ARG A 31 4.19 -10.21 4.58
N PRO A 32 4.86 -10.24 3.43
CA PRO A 32 4.64 -9.25 2.38
C PRO A 32 3.24 -9.38 1.80
N ARG A 33 2.58 -8.23 1.55
CA ARG A 33 1.17 -8.18 1.14
C ARG A 33 1.01 -7.61 -0.26
N SER A 34 1.19 -6.33 -0.40
CA SER A 34 0.93 -5.60 -1.63
C SER A 34 2.22 -5.21 -2.32
N ALA A 35 2.22 -5.26 -3.65
CA ALA A 35 3.29 -4.78 -4.50
C ALA A 35 2.73 -3.79 -5.53
N ALA A 36 3.38 -2.63 -5.66
CA ALA A 36 3.00 -1.61 -6.63
C ALA A 36 4.25 -0.98 -7.26
N PHE A 37 4.26 -0.88 -8.58
CA PHE A 37 5.27 -0.08 -9.29
C PHE A 37 4.88 1.39 -9.26
N LYS A 38 5.87 2.26 -9.17
CA LYS A 38 5.65 3.66 -9.54
C LYS A 38 5.23 3.74 -11.02
N PRO A 39 4.43 4.73 -11.40
CA PRO A 39 3.95 4.85 -12.78
C PRO A 39 5.06 4.93 -13.84
N ASP A 40 6.21 5.51 -13.49
CA ASP A 40 7.39 5.60 -14.33
C ASP A 40 8.25 4.32 -14.35
N GLY A 41 7.88 3.31 -13.57
CA GLY A 41 8.60 2.05 -13.45
C GLY A 41 9.93 2.12 -12.69
N SER A 42 10.29 3.26 -12.13
CA SER A 42 11.59 3.48 -11.46
C SER A 42 11.74 2.71 -10.15
N GLU A 43 10.64 2.43 -9.47
CA GLU A 43 10.63 1.77 -8.17
C GLU A 43 9.48 0.76 -8.06
N LEU A 44 9.73 -0.29 -7.30
CA LEU A 44 8.74 -1.25 -6.82
C LEU A 44 8.60 -1.11 -5.31
N TRP A 45 7.39 -0.84 -4.85
CA TRP A 45 7.05 -0.70 -3.45
C TRP A 45 6.36 -1.95 -2.95
N ILE A 46 6.81 -2.51 -1.82
CA ILE A 46 6.19 -3.72 -1.22
C ILE A 46 5.98 -3.51 0.27
N THR A 47 4.73 -3.71 0.71
CA THR A 47 4.38 -3.70 2.13
C THR A 47 4.67 -5.04 2.79
N SER A 48 5.05 -5.00 4.06
CA SER A 48 5.24 -6.17 4.92
C SER A 48 4.41 -6.03 6.18
N GLU A 49 3.33 -6.81 6.28
CA GLU A 49 2.32 -6.67 7.34
C GLU A 49 2.94 -6.90 8.72
N VAL A 50 3.53 -8.06 8.95
CA VAL A 50 4.19 -8.39 10.22
C VAL A 50 5.56 -7.73 10.33
N GLY A 51 6.25 -7.56 9.23
CA GLY A 51 7.52 -6.82 9.18
C GLY A 51 7.39 -5.33 9.47
N GLY A 52 6.17 -4.77 9.46
CA GLY A 52 5.87 -3.40 9.89
C GLY A 52 6.50 -2.32 9.02
N GLY A 53 6.74 -2.58 7.72
CA GLY A 53 7.45 -1.64 6.86
C GLY A 53 7.01 -1.65 5.40
N LEU A 54 7.54 -0.68 4.66
CA LEU A 54 7.44 -0.56 3.20
C LEU A 54 8.84 -0.66 2.63
N SER A 55 9.10 -1.68 1.83
CA SER A 55 10.35 -1.86 1.10
C SER A 55 10.28 -1.17 -0.25
N ILE A 56 11.26 -0.33 -0.55
CA ILE A 56 11.47 0.31 -1.86
C ILE A 56 12.55 -0.50 -2.57
N ILE A 57 12.28 -0.94 -3.78
CA ILE A 57 13.13 -1.84 -4.54
C ILE A 57 13.41 -1.20 -5.90
N ASP A 58 14.66 -1.21 -6.31
CA ASP A 58 15.05 -0.95 -7.68
C ASP A 58 14.68 -2.20 -8.53
N PRO A 59 13.73 -2.11 -9.45
CA PRO A 59 13.26 -3.26 -10.22
C PRO A 59 14.30 -3.82 -11.20
N THR A 60 15.29 -3.00 -11.60
CA THR A 60 16.37 -3.41 -12.51
C THR A 60 17.40 -4.25 -11.79
N THR A 61 17.90 -3.76 -10.66
CA THR A 61 18.90 -4.47 -9.85
C THR A 61 18.27 -5.47 -8.88
N ARG A 62 16.97 -5.37 -8.64
CA ARG A 62 16.19 -6.18 -7.70
C ARG A 62 16.69 -6.08 -6.27
N LYS A 63 17.29 -4.95 -5.92
CA LYS A 63 17.81 -4.66 -4.58
C LYS A 63 16.88 -3.73 -3.82
N ILE A 64 16.72 -3.98 -2.53
CA ILE A 64 16.05 -3.04 -1.62
C ILE A 64 16.96 -1.84 -1.45
N THR A 65 16.49 -0.66 -1.85
CA THR A 65 17.21 0.61 -1.73
C THR A 65 16.88 1.33 -0.44
N LYS A 66 15.65 1.14 0.07
CA LYS A 66 15.18 1.76 1.30
C LYS A 66 14.09 0.92 1.96
N VAL A 67 14.02 1.00 3.28
CA VAL A 67 12.89 0.49 4.06
C VAL A 67 12.31 1.64 4.87
N VAL A 68 11.05 2.00 4.59
CA VAL A 68 10.30 3.00 5.34
C VAL A 68 9.65 2.31 6.53
N ARG A 69 9.88 2.85 7.74
CA ARG A 69 9.22 2.40 8.96
C ARG A 69 8.18 3.44 9.39
N PHE A 70 7.08 2.95 9.92
CA PHE A 70 5.98 3.81 10.37
C PHE A 70 5.98 3.88 11.89
N THR A 71 5.85 5.10 12.41
CA THR A 71 5.74 5.35 13.86
C THR A 71 4.57 6.28 14.10
N ILE A 72 3.65 5.85 14.95
CA ILE A 72 2.47 6.63 15.31
C ILE A 72 2.47 6.82 16.82
N PRO A 73 2.53 8.05 17.35
CA PRO A 73 2.51 8.28 18.77
C PRO A 73 1.32 7.61 19.47
N GLY A 74 1.59 6.90 20.56
CA GLY A 74 0.57 6.19 21.33
C GLY A 74 0.16 4.82 20.80
N LEU A 75 0.69 4.38 19.64
CA LEU A 75 0.45 3.04 19.12
C LEU A 75 1.70 2.16 19.22
N ARG A 76 1.51 0.91 19.60
CA ARG A 76 2.57 -0.11 19.55
C ARG A 76 2.88 -0.49 18.11
N ALA A 77 4.14 -0.81 17.83
CA ALA A 77 4.61 -1.16 16.50
C ALA A 77 3.82 -2.33 15.87
N GLU A 78 3.41 -3.30 16.68
CA GLU A 78 2.65 -4.49 16.23
C GLU A 78 1.23 -4.15 15.72
N LYS A 79 0.73 -2.96 16.05
CA LYS A 79 -0.55 -2.44 15.54
C LYS A 79 -0.40 -1.72 14.20
N ILE A 80 0.82 -1.44 13.76
CA ILE A 80 1.11 -0.77 12.50
C ILE A 80 1.48 -1.85 11.48
N GLN A 81 0.48 -2.32 10.75
CA GLN A 81 0.59 -3.46 9.83
C GLN A 81 0.31 -3.00 8.39
N PRO A 82 1.36 -2.64 7.63
CA PRO A 82 1.19 -2.19 6.25
C PRO A 82 0.65 -3.29 5.34
N VAL A 83 -0.45 -3.03 4.64
CA VAL A 83 -1.15 -3.98 3.77
C VAL A 83 -1.33 -3.44 2.35
N GLY A 84 -2.17 -2.45 2.12
CA GLY A 84 -2.44 -1.88 0.80
C GLY A 84 -1.47 -0.79 0.39
N ILE A 85 -1.28 -0.60 -0.92
CA ILE A 85 -0.50 0.47 -1.53
C ILE A 85 -1.30 1.07 -2.68
N ASN A 86 -1.40 2.40 -2.69
CA ASN A 86 -1.89 3.16 -3.83
C ASN A 86 -0.89 4.29 -4.11
N ILE A 87 -0.39 4.39 -5.34
CA ILE A 87 0.54 5.45 -5.76
C ILE A 87 -0.21 6.33 -6.75
N THR A 88 -0.11 7.66 -6.61
CA THR A 88 -0.73 8.61 -7.55
C THR A 88 -0.16 8.46 -8.94
N SER A 89 -0.95 8.78 -9.97
CA SER A 89 -0.56 8.62 -11.38
C SER A 89 0.68 9.44 -11.79
N ASP A 90 0.98 10.50 -11.04
CA ASP A 90 2.21 11.31 -11.21
C ASP A 90 3.39 10.79 -10.36
N GLY A 91 3.19 9.73 -9.59
CA GLY A 91 4.22 9.11 -8.74
C GLY A 91 4.67 9.93 -7.53
N LYS A 92 4.01 11.07 -7.24
CA LYS A 92 4.45 11.97 -6.17
C LYS A 92 4.04 11.54 -4.77
N LEU A 93 2.94 10.83 -4.65
CA LEU A 93 2.42 10.39 -3.35
C LEU A 93 2.12 8.89 -3.36
N GLY A 94 2.51 8.23 -2.27
CA GLY A 94 2.08 6.87 -1.95
C GLY A 94 1.16 6.86 -0.73
N PHE A 95 0.07 6.14 -0.80
CA PHE A 95 -0.88 5.93 0.30
C PHE A 95 -0.73 4.49 0.78
N ILE A 96 -0.22 4.32 1.99
CA ILE A 96 0.07 3.01 2.58
C ILE A 96 -0.95 2.72 3.67
N HIS A 97 -1.74 1.67 3.48
CA HIS A 97 -2.79 1.29 4.40
C HIS A 97 -2.19 0.49 5.56
N LEU A 98 -2.36 0.98 6.80
CA LEU A 98 -1.66 0.46 7.97
C LEU A 98 -2.52 -0.48 8.84
N GLY A 99 -3.49 -1.14 8.25
CA GLY A 99 -4.29 -2.21 8.88
C GLY A 99 -4.91 -1.85 10.23
N PRO A 100 -4.56 -2.57 11.32
CA PRO A 100 -5.19 -2.38 12.64
C PRO A 100 -4.90 -1.02 13.30
N SER A 101 -3.97 -0.24 12.78
CA SER A 101 -3.76 1.13 13.26
C SER A 101 -4.86 2.10 12.85
N ASN A 102 -5.77 1.67 11.93
CA ASN A 102 -6.87 2.48 11.42
C ASN A 102 -6.37 3.78 10.75
N ARG A 103 -5.25 3.68 10.05
CA ARG A 103 -4.60 4.83 9.41
C ARG A 103 -4.08 4.48 8.03
N ILE A 104 -3.99 5.52 7.22
CA ILE A 104 -3.24 5.49 5.97
C ILE A 104 -2.08 6.47 6.13
N ALA A 105 -0.85 6.00 5.89
CA ALA A 105 0.31 6.86 5.79
C ALA A 105 0.38 7.45 4.38
N VAL A 106 0.57 8.76 4.28
CA VAL A 106 0.92 9.44 3.04
C VAL A 106 2.43 9.57 3.00
N VAL A 107 3.04 9.01 1.97
CA VAL A 107 4.50 8.94 1.78
C VAL A 107 4.86 9.76 0.55
N ASP A 108 5.87 10.60 0.66
CA ASP A 108 6.43 11.32 -0.48
C ASP A 108 7.08 10.33 -1.47
N GLY A 109 6.71 10.42 -2.74
CA GLY A 109 7.15 9.47 -3.77
C GLY A 109 8.61 9.62 -4.20
N THR A 110 9.31 10.65 -3.74
CA THR A 110 10.71 10.92 -4.07
C THR A 110 11.62 10.73 -2.85
N THR A 111 11.26 11.34 -1.73
CA THR A 111 12.07 11.27 -0.50
C THR A 111 11.76 10.05 0.33
N HIS A 112 10.60 9.43 0.12
CA HIS A 112 10.02 8.35 0.91
C HIS A 112 9.78 8.72 2.38
N GLU A 113 9.65 10.00 2.67
CA GLU A 113 9.29 10.50 4.00
C GLU A 113 7.78 10.38 4.24
N VAL A 114 7.41 10.06 5.46
CA VAL A 114 6.00 10.04 5.87
C VAL A 114 5.55 11.47 6.10
N LEU A 115 4.68 11.98 5.22
CA LEU A 115 4.16 13.35 5.28
C LEU A 115 3.02 13.48 6.29
N LYS A 116 2.17 12.46 6.38
CA LYS A 116 0.94 12.51 7.17
C LYS A 116 0.38 11.13 7.46
N TYR A 117 -0.35 11.00 8.56
CA TYR A 117 -1.23 9.88 8.86
C TYR A 117 -2.68 10.33 8.81
N LEU A 118 -3.50 9.66 8.01
CA LEU A 118 -4.93 9.90 7.87
C LEU A 118 -5.69 8.88 8.73
N LEU A 119 -6.51 9.35 9.65
CA LEU A 119 -7.41 8.47 10.41
C LEU A 119 -8.57 8.04 9.50
N VAL A 120 -8.79 6.74 9.38
CA VAL A 120 -9.84 6.10 8.59
C VAL A 120 -10.67 5.16 9.48
N GLY A 121 -11.57 4.39 8.89
CA GLY A 121 -12.32 3.37 9.62
C GLY A 121 -11.45 2.23 10.13
N GLN A 122 -12.07 1.26 10.82
CA GLN A 122 -11.35 0.19 11.52
C GLN A 122 -10.86 -0.89 10.55
N ARG A 123 -9.60 -1.29 10.73
CA ARG A 123 -8.92 -2.33 9.94
C ARG A 123 -8.94 -2.03 8.44
N VAL A 124 -8.28 -0.94 8.06
CA VAL A 124 -8.14 -0.57 6.65
C VAL A 124 -7.33 -1.61 5.86
N TRP A 125 -7.85 -2.04 4.71
CA TRP A 125 -7.23 -3.06 3.86
C TRP A 125 -6.66 -2.48 2.56
N HIS A 126 -7.49 -2.45 1.50
CA HIS A 126 -7.09 -1.99 0.18
C HIS A 126 -8.01 -0.87 -0.30
N GLY A 127 -7.54 -0.10 -1.25
CA GLY A 127 -8.27 0.99 -1.84
C GLY A 127 -8.01 1.14 -3.33
N ALA A 128 -8.74 2.06 -3.95
CA ALA A 128 -8.52 2.45 -5.34
C ALA A 128 -8.77 3.95 -5.49
N PHE A 129 -7.99 4.59 -6.38
CA PHE A 129 -8.26 5.95 -6.80
C PHE A 129 -9.47 5.99 -7.73
N THR A 130 -10.24 7.08 -7.66
CA THR A 130 -11.18 7.41 -8.72
C THR A 130 -10.44 7.60 -10.05
N PRO A 131 -11.09 7.37 -11.20
CA PRO A 131 -10.44 7.47 -12.51
C PRO A 131 -9.80 8.83 -12.82
N ASP A 132 -10.28 9.89 -12.18
CA ASP A 132 -9.72 11.24 -12.27
C ASP A 132 -8.60 11.52 -11.24
N GLY A 133 -8.29 10.54 -10.39
CA GLY A 133 -7.26 10.64 -9.36
C GLY A 133 -7.59 11.58 -8.19
N LYS A 134 -8.80 12.17 -8.14
CA LYS A 134 -9.15 13.16 -7.10
C LYS A 134 -9.37 12.55 -5.73
N TYR A 135 -9.92 11.34 -5.70
CA TYR A 135 -10.24 10.66 -4.44
C TYR A 135 -9.59 9.28 -4.38
N LEU A 136 -9.17 8.91 -3.18
CA LEU A 136 -8.84 7.53 -2.82
C LEU A 136 -10.00 6.98 -1.98
N LEU A 137 -10.54 5.85 -2.38
CA LEU A 137 -11.52 5.08 -1.63
C LEU A 137 -10.81 3.94 -0.92
N ALA A 138 -10.96 3.84 0.40
CA ALA A 138 -10.26 2.85 1.22
C ALA A 138 -11.27 2.00 2.01
N ALA A 139 -11.20 0.68 1.84
CA ALA A 139 -12.08 -0.28 2.52
C ALA A 139 -11.63 -0.52 3.96
N ASN A 140 -12.57 -0.38 4.91
CA ASN A 140 -12.35 -0.57 6.34
C ASN A 140 -13.14 -1.79 6.83
N GLY A 141 -12.43 -2.92 6.98
CA GLY A 141 -13.07 -4.22 7.16
C GLY A 141 -13.86 -4.37 8.46
N LEU A 142 -13.43 -3.78 9.56
CA LEU A 142 -14.11 -3.97 10.85
C LEU A 142 -15.17 -2.91 11.15
N SER A 143 -15.13 -1.75 10.50
CA SER A 143 -16.18 -0.73 10.61
C SER A 143 -17.22 -0.80 9.50
N ASN A 144 -17.06 -1.72 8.53
CA ASN A 144 -18.02 -1.95 7.44
C ASN A 144 -18.28 -0.71 6.59
N ASP A 145 -17.24 0.09 6.36
CA ASP A 145 -17.35 1.33 5.62
C ASP A 145 -16.20 1.53 4.63
N VAL A 146 -16.36 2.49 3.77
CA VAL A 146 -15.34 2.99 2.85
C VAL A 146 -15.05 4.44 3.19
N SER A 147 -13.80 4.74 3.52
CA SER A 147 -13.33 6.12 3.69
C SER A 147 -13.06 6.76 2.33
N VAL A 148 -13.57 7.96 2.12
CA VAL A 148 -13.27 8.80 0.95
C VAL A 148 -12.24 9.83 1.36
N ILE A 149 -11.09 9.80 0.68
CA ILE A 149 -9.95 10.67 0.94
C ILE A 149 -9.80 11.62 -0.24
N ASP A 150 -9.83 12.91 0.01
CA ASP A 150 -9.47 13.93 -0.97
C ASP A 150 -7.94 13.99 -1.09
N VAL A 151 -7.44 13.69 -2.29
CA VAL A 151 -6.00 13.53 -2.55
C VAL A 151 -5.28 14.87 -2.49
N ALA A 152 -5.91 15.94 -2.95
CA ALA A 152 -5.29 17.27 -3.00
C ALA A 152 -5.10 17.87 -1.61
N SER A 153 -6.10 17.75 -0.75
CA SER A 153 -6.06 18.30 0.62
C SER A 153 -5.50 17.33 1.66
N LEU A 154 -5.29 16.05 1.29
CA LEU A 154 -4.89 14.96 2.19
C LEU A 154 -5.81 14.90 3.41
N LYS A 155 -7.13 14.84 3.17
CA LYS A 155 -8.15 14.75 4.21
C LYS A 155 -9.14 13.65 3.92
N VAL A 156 -9.55 12.95 4.97
CA VAL A 156 -10.75 12.10 4.93
C VAL A 156 -11.96 12.99 4.96
N ILE A 157 -12.78 12.98 3.90
CA ILE A 157 -13.92 13.88 3.74
C ILE A 157 -15.25 13.19 3.99
N LYS A 158 -15.29 11.86 3.93
CA LYS A 158 -16.52 11.09 4.10
C LYS A 158 -16.22 9.65 4.48
N SER A 159 -17.14 9.03 5.21
CA SER A 159 -17.25 7.58 5.37
C SER A 159 -18.59 7.13 4.79
N ILE A 160 -18.59 6.03 4.06
CA ILE A 160 -19.78 5.47 3.40
C ILE A 160 -19.95 4.05 3.93
N GLN A 161 -21.09 3.81 4.61
CA GLN A 161 -21.44 2.47 5.07
C GLN A 161 -21.65 1.55 3.87
N VAL A 162 -21.09 0.34 3.95
CA VAL A 162 -21.19 -0.69 2.91
C VAL A 162 -21.57 -2.04 3.54
N GLY A 163 -21.45 -3.13 2.78
CA GLY A 163 -21.64 -4.47 3.30
C GLY A 163 -20.60 -4.89 4.34
N GLU A 164 -20.80 -6.04 4.95
CA GLU A 164 -19.91 -6.55 6.00
C GLU A 164 -18.51 -6.90 5.48
N LEU A 165 -17.50 -6.59 6.28
CA LEU A 165 -16.09 -6.94 6.09
C LEU A 165 -15.54 -6.59 4.69
N PRO A 166 -15.72 -5.34 4.20
CA PRO A 166 -15.18 -4.95 2.91
C PRO A 166 -13.65 -5.09 2.93
N TRP A 167 -13.09 -5.67 1.86
CA TRP A 167 -11.65 -5.93 1.80
C TRP A 167 -10.90 -5.06 0.80
N GLY A 168 -11.59 -4.58 -0.22
CA GLY A 168 -10.99 -3.76 -1.26
C GLY A 168 -12.03 -2.97 -2.04
N VAL A 169 -11.51 -2.10 -2.89
CA VAL A 169 -12.29 -1.29 -3.82
C VAL A 169 -11.75 -1.52 -5.22
N ALA A 170 -12.63 -1.66 -6.19
CA ALA A 170 -12.29 -1.68 -7.60
C ALA A 170 -13.14 -0.64 -8.33
N MET A 171 -12.54 0.06 -9.29
CA MET A 171 -13.25 0.98 -10.16
C MET A 171 -13.68 0.25 -11.42
N GLY A 172 -14.95 0.39 -11.78
CA GLY A 172 -15.45 -0.10 -13.07
C GLY A 172 -14.89 0.72 -14.24
N PRO A 173 -14.87 0.15 -15.45
CA PRO A 173 -14.57 0.94 -16.66
C PRO A 173 -15.61 2.06 -16.81
N LYS A 174 -15.16 3.18 -17.40
CA LYS A 174 -16.07 4.25 -17.81
C LYS A 174 -16.91 3.82 -19.01
#